data_df4a6f619d4647f738a32a80a9da2479
#
_entry.id   df4a6f619d4647f738a32a80a9da2479
#
_cell.length_a   1.000
_cell.length_b   1.000
_cell.length_c   1.000
_cell.angle_alpha   90.00
_cell.angle_beta   90.00
_cell.angle_gamma   90.00
#
_symmetry.space_group_name_H-M   'P 1'
#
loop_
_entity.id
_entity.type
_entity.pdbx_description
1 polymer ?
#
loop_
_entity_poly.entity_id
_entity_poly.type
_entity_poly.pdbx_seq_one_letter_code
_entity_poly.pdbx_strand_id
1 'polypeptide(L)'
;HFPRVDVLVAPGTWESSKTDDPFNPTANPNSFMLSISRPLQEAYPAHEVKVWTLPYTAQFKNINSQNEMPYDESREEGIATMETEMRDVFRECPLTDYILTGFSQGAVIAGDIANKIGTGTGVVPAERIRGVALIADGRREPNVGQHVGNPVGGVGAEIALQPLNLLVQPVVPGATMRGPRQGGFGALNDRTFEICAPNDAICDAPREIGNALGRATEMVQANGVHSVYA
;
A
#
# COMPACT_ATOMS: atom_id res chain seq x y z
N HIS A 1 -14.88 -2.22 -24.81
CA HIS A 1 -15.68 -1.75 -23.68
C HIS A 1 -14.80 -1.58 -22.46
N PHE A 2 -14.80 -0.38 -21.90
CA PHE A 2 -14.09 -0.09 -20.67
C PHE A 2 -14.99 -0.32 -19.46
N PRO A 3 -14.45 -0.80 -18.31
CA PRO A 3 -15.24 -1.08 -17.12
C PRO A 3 -15.82 0.21 -16.53
N ARG A 4 -16.92 0.06 -15.79
CA ARG A 4 -17.46 1.17 -14.98
C ARG A 4 -16.56 1.48 -13.81
N VAL A 5 -15.95 0.43 -13.23
CA VAL A 5 -15.05 0.53 -12.10
C VAL A 5 -13.79 -0.28 -12.37
N ASP A 6 -12.65 0.34 -12.13
CA ASP A 6 -11.33 -0.30 -12.14
C ASP A 6 -10.86 -0.42 -10.68
N VAL A 7 -10.77 -1.66 -10.21
CA VAL A 7 -10.25 -1.95 -8.86
C VAL A 7 -8.78 -2.30 -9.00
N LEU A 8 -7.93 -1.45 -8.44
CA LEU A 8 -6.48 -1.64 -8.47
C LEU A 8 -6.03 -2.17 -7.11
N VAL A 9 -5.38 -3.32 -7.14
CA VAL A 9 -5.00 -4.10 -5.96
C VAL A 9 -3.48 -4.15 -5.88
N ALA A 10 -2.90 -3.59 -4.83
CA ALA A 10 -1.46 -3.55 -4.62
C ALA A 10 -1.03 -4.57 -3.55
N PRO A 11 -0.35 -5.67 -3.94
CA PRO A 11 0.13 -6.67 -2.99
C PRO A 11 1.26 -6.14 -2.11
N GLY A 12 1.49 -6.84 -0.99
CA GLY A 12 2.59 -6.54 -0.08
C GLY A 12 3.93 -7.09 -0.55
N THR A 13 4.95 -6.87 0.27
CA THR A 13 6.30 -7.38 0.06
C THR A 13 6.27 -8.89 -0.14
N TRP A 14 6.99 -9.37 -1.16
CA TRP A 14 7.07 -10.80 -1.56
C TRP A 14 5.77 -11.41 -2.07
N GLU A 15 4.77 -10.60 -2.35
CA GLU A 15 3.46 -11.06 -2.81
C GLU A 15 3.20 -10.76 -4.29
N SER A 16 4.19 -10.29 -5.01
CA SER A 16 4.08 -9.97 -6.44
C SER A 16 5.37 -10.28 -7.18
N SER A 17 5.33 -10.14 -8.49
CA SER A 17 6.51 -10.07 -9.34
C SER A 17 6.24 -9.12 -10.50
N LYS A 18 7.30 -8.56 -11.07
CA LYS A 18 7.20 -7.60 -12.17
C LYS A 18 6.54 -8.21 -13.41
N THR A 19 6.64 -9.53 -13.57
CA THR A 19 6.10 -10.27 -14.72
C THR A 19 4.80 -11.00 -14.41
N ASP A 20 4.20 -10.75 -13.24
CA ASP A 20 2.96 -11.43 -12.87
C ASP A 20 1.78 -10.99 -13.73
N ASP A 21 0.80 -11.86 -13.88
CA ASP A 21 -0.43 -11.56 -14.62
C ASP A 21 -1.36 -10.71 -13.74
N PRO A 22 -1.69 -9.48 -14.14
CA PRO A 22 -2.56 -8.62 -13.33
C PRO A 22 -3.97 -9.18 -13.09
N PHE A 23 -4.44 -10.05 -13.98
CA PHE A 23 -5.79 -10.61 -13.89
C PHE A 23 -5.84 -12.00 -13.28
N ASN A 24 -4.70 -12.67 -13.18
CA ASN A 24 -4.56 -13.96 -12.54
C ASN A 24 -3.17 -14.07 -11.89
N PRO A 25 -2.93 -13.31 -10.80
CA PRO A 25 -1.61 -13.30 -10.18
C PRO A 25 -1.28 -14.66 -9.56
N THR A 26 -0.06 -15.13 -9.82
CA THR A 26 0.43 -16.43 -9.37
C THR A 26 1.77 -16.35 -8.64
N ALA A 27 2.37 -15.17 -8.54
CA ALA A 27 3.69 -15.00 -7.93
C ALA A 27 3.75 -15.53 -6.50
N ASN A 28 2.69 -15.34 -5.72
CA ASN A 28 2.57 -15.89 -4.38
C ASN A 28 1.14 -16.38 -4.14
N PRO A 29 0.90 -17.71 -4.15
CA PRO A 29 -0.45 -18.25 -3.95
C PRO A 29 -1.05 -17.97 -2.57
N ASN A 30 -0.22 -17.53 -1.62
CA ASN A 30 -0.65 -17.18 -0.27
C ASN A 30 -0.77 -15.65 -0.08
N SER A 31 -0.73 -14.87 -1.15
CA SER A 31 -0.91 -13.42 -1.04
C SER A 31 -2.24 -13.08 -0.38
N PHE A 32 -2.18 -12.21 0.62
CA PHE A 32 -3.38 -11.73 1.31
C PHE A 32 -4.38 -11.09 0.33
N MET A 33 -3.89 -10.36 -0.66
CA MET A 33 -4.75 -9.62 -1.58
C MET A 33 -5.55 -10.52 -2.53
N LEU A 34 -5.18 -11.79 -2.69
CA LEU A 34 -5.99 -12.77 -3.42
C LEU A 34 -7.35 -12.99 -2.75
N SER A 35 -7.43 -12.84 -1.43
CA SER A 35 -8.69 -12.94 -0.69
C SER A 35 -9.66 -11.80 -0.99
N ILE A 36 -9.17 -10.74 -1.62
CA ILE A 36 -9.96 -9.60 -2.08
C ILE A 36 -10.20 -9.67 -3.59
N SER A 37 -9.15 -9.90 -4.37
CA SER A 37 -9.22 -9.86 -5.83
C SER A 37 -10.08 -10.98 -6.42
N ARG A 38 -9.91 -12.22 -5.96
CA ARG A 38 -10.64 -13.36 -6.49
C ARG A 38 -12.14 -13.30 -6.24
N PRO A 39 -12.63 -13.01 -5.02
CA PRO A 39 -14.07 -12.86 -4.80
C PRO A 39 -14.69 -11.75 -5.64
N LEU A 40 -13.99 -10.65 -5.85
CA LEU A 40 -14.48 -9.56 -6.69
C LEU A 40 -14.58 -9.99 -8.15
N GLN A 41 -13.59 -10.71 -8.66
CA GLN A 41 -13.61 -11.23 -10.02
C GLN A 41 -14.73 -12.25 -10.25
N GLU A 42 -15.05 -13.05 -9.22
CA GLU A 42 -16.16 -14.01 -9.27
C GLU A 42 -17.53 -13.33 -9.18
N ALA A 43 -17.62 -12.25 -8.39
CA ALA A 43 -18.89 -11.58 -8.12
C ALA A 43 -19.35 -10.67 -9.28
N TYR A 44 -18.42 -10.13 -10.07
CA TYR A 44 -18.72 -9.14 -11.10
C TYR A 44 -18.08 -9.48 -12.43
N PRO A 45 -18.80 -9.31 -13.55
CA PRO A 45 -18.19 -9.51 -14.86
C PRO A 45 -17.15 -8.43 -15.17
N ALA A 46 -16.09 -8.81 -15.88
CA ALA A 46 -14.96 -7.94 -16.14
C ALA A 46 -15.30 -6.66 -16.93
N HIS A 47 -16.39 -6.67 -17.69
CA HIS A 47 -16.84 -5.47 -18.42
C HIS A 47 -17.53 -4.44 -17.52
N GLU A 48 -17.91 -4.82 -16.31
CA GLU A 48 -18.45 -3.91 -15.30
C GLU A 48 -17.40 -3.52 -14.26
N VAL A 49 -16.68 -4.51 -13.71
CA VAL A 49 -15.65 -4.33 -12.68
C VAL A 49 -14.39 -5.03 -13.14
N LYS A 50 -13.40 -4.24 -13.51
CA LYS A 50 -12.07 -4.73 -13.83
C LYS A 50 -11.29 -4.84 -12.52
N VAL A 51 -10.75 -5.99 -12.22
CA VAL A 51 -9.90 -6.20 -11.05
C VAL A 51 -8.48 -6.43 -11.53
N TRP A 52 -7.63 -5.46 -11.29
CA TRP A 52 -6.25 -5.43 -11.78
C TRP A 52 -5.29 -5.45 -10.58
N THR A 53 -4.48 -6.49 -10.50
CA THR A 53 -3.48 -6.63 -9.44
C THR A 53 -2.13 -6.14 -9.93
N LEU A 54 -1.53 -5.21 -9.21
CA LEU A 54 -0.26 -4.58 -9.54
C LEU A 54 0.87 -5.60 -9.65
N PRO A 55 1.47 -5.78 -10.86
CA PRO A 55 2.70 -6.53 -11.00
C PRO A 55 3.88 -5.60 -10.73
N TYR A 56 4.65 -5.88 -9.69
CA TYR A 56 5.86 -5.13 -9.36
C TYR A 56 6.82 -6.01 -8.58
N THR A 57 8.05 -5.57 -8.42
CA THR A 57 9.10 -6.38 -7.82
C THR A 57 8.80 -6.79 -6.38
N ALA A 58 8.17 -5.92 -5.60
CA ALA A 58 7.67 -6.21 -4.26
C ALA A 58 8.74 -6.79 -3.33
N GLN A 59 9.90 -6.16 -3.29
CA GLN A 59 11.02 -6.58 -2.46
C GLN A 59 11.38 -5.50 -1.43
N PHE A 60 12.17 -5.93 -0.45
CA PHE A 60 12.56 -5.08 0.66
C PHE A 60 13.97 -5.51 1.14
N LYS A 61 15.01 -4.97 0.51
CA LYS A 61 16.39 -5.27 0.87
C LYS A 61 16.62 -5.01 2.35
N ASN A 62 17.24 -6.00 3.03
CA ASN A 62 17.58 -5.90 4.44
C ASN A 62 18.80 -6.77 4.74
N ILE A 63 19.30 -6.74 5.97
CA ILE A 63 20.49 -7.50 6.36
C ILE A 63 20.37 -9.01 6.13
N ASN A 64 19.14 -9.54 6.09
CA ASN A 64 18.86 -10.96 5.84
C ASN A 64 18.52 -11.26 4.38
N SER A 65 18.39 -10.25 3.53
CA SER A 65 18.01 -10.36 2.13
C SER A 65 18.72 -9.27 1.31
N GLN A 66 20.03 -9.36 1.26
CA GLN A 66 20.90 -8.31 0.70
C GLN A 66 20.85 -8.22 -0.83
N ASN A 67 20.37 -9.27 -1.51
CA ASN A 67 20.26 -9.28 -2.97
C ASN A 67 18.92 -8.77 -3.48
N GLU A 68 18.03 -8.39 -2.58
CA GLU A 68 16.73 -7.85 -2.97
C GLU A 68 16.80 -6.39 -3.41
N MET A 69 15.79 -5.98 -4.17
CA MET A 69 15.61 -4.57 -4.51
C MET A 69 15.34 -3.75 -3.24
N PRO A 70 15.99 -2.60 -3.07
CA PRO A 70 15.68 -1.70 -1.96
C PRO A 70 14.22 -1.26 -1.97
N TYR A 71 13.68 -1.02 -0.79
CA TYR A 71 12.28 -0.63 -0.61
C TYR A 71 11.90 0.60 -1.44
N ASP A 72 12.73 1.65 -1.43
CA ASP A 72 12.41 2.88 -2.17
C ASP A 72 12.25 2.61 -3.66
N GLU A 73 13.13 1.80 -4.24
CA GLU A 73 13.04 1.43 -5.65
C GLU A 73 11.80 0.58 -5.95
N SER A 74 11.53 -0.42 -5.12
CA SER A 74 10.36 -1.29 -5.27
C SER A 74 9.06 -0.51 -5.19
N ARG A 75 8.93 0.36 -4.19
CA ARG A 75 7.78 1.24 -4.01
C ARG A 75 7.57 2.16 -5.19
N GLU A 76 8.63 2.84 -5.64
CA GLU A 76 8.52 3.77 -6.78
C GLU A 76 8.19 3.04 -8.09
N GLU A 77 8.74 1.85 -8.29
CA GLU A 77 8.35 1.00 -9.43
C GLU A 77 6.85 0.68 -9.38
N GLY A 78 6.35 0.29 -8.21
CA GLY A 78 4.94 -0.02 -8.02
C GLY A 78 4.04 1.19 -8.27
N ILE A 79 4.40 2.35 -7.74
CA ILE A 79 3.65 3.60 -7.95
C ILE A 79 3.58 3.92 -9.44
N ALA A 80 4.72 3.90 -10.13
CA ALA A 80 4.79 4.25 -11.55
C ALA A 80 3.94 3.30 -12.40
N THR A 81 3.98 2.01 -12.12
CA THR A 81 3.21 0.99 -12.86
C THR A 81 1.71 1.16 -12.63
N MET A 82 1.29 1.37 -11.38
CA MET A 82 -0.12 1.57 -11.04
C MET A 82 -0.66 2.87 -11.61
N GLU A 83 0.11 3.94 -11.56
CA GLU A 83 -0.27 5.23 -12.16
C GLU A 83 -0.38 5.14 -13.68
N THR A 84 0.48 4.37 -14.34
CA THR A 84 0.39 4.14 -15.79
C THR A 84 -0.91 3.45 -16.15
N GLU A 85 -1.30 2.41 -15.42
CA GLU A 85 -2.58 1.72 -15.62
C GLU A 85 -3.75 2.68 -15.48
N MET A 86 -3.77 3.47 -14.43
CA MET A 86 -4.85 4.45 -14.19
C MET A 86 -4.91 5.52 -15.29
N ARG A 87 -3.76 6.04 -15.67
CA ARG A 87 -3.67 7.07 -16.72
C ARG A 87 -4.15 6.54 -18.05
N ASP A 88 -3.79 5.32 -18.40
CA ASP A 88 -4.18 4.71 -19.68
C ASP A 88 -5.69 4.47 -19.71
N VAL A 89 -6.27 3.93 -18.65
CA VAL A 89 -7.73 3.74 -18.54
C VAL A 89 -8.46 5.07 -18.59
N PHE A 90 -8.00 6.07 -17.87
CA PHE A 90 -8.64 7.39 -17.85
C PHE A 90 -8.61 8.07 -19.21
N ARG A 91 -7.49 7.96 -19.93
CA ARG A 91 -7.36 8.54 -21.27
C ARG A 91 -8.36 7.94 -22.24
N GLU A 92 -8.60 6.64 -22.15
CA GLU A 92 -9.49 5.95 -23.07
C GLU A 92 -10.96 5.97 -22.62
N CYS A 93 -11.19 5.99 -21.29
CA CYS A 93 -12.52 6.05 -20.72
C CYS A 93 -12.56 7.01 -19.51
N PRO A 94 -12.82 8.30 -19.76
CA PRO A 94 -12.85 9.30 -18.66
C PRO A 94 -13.97 9.08 -17.64
N LEU A 95 -14.93 8.21 -17.92
CA LEU A 95 -16.06 7.94 -17.03
C LEU A 95 -15.87 6.71 -16.12
N THR A 96 -14.73 6.01 -16.25
CA THR A 96 -14.42 4.92 -15.34
C THR A 96 -14.09 5.47 -13.95
N ASP A 97 -14.66 4.85 -12.93
CA ASP A 97 -14.32 5.13 -11.53
C ASP A 97 -13.28 4.14 -11.02
N TYR A 98 -12.57 4.51 -9.96
CA TYR A 98 -11.48 3.70 -9.44
C TYR A 98 -11.67 3.39 -7.95
N ILE A 99 -11.28 2.18 -7.57
CA ILE A 99 -11.08 1.79 -6.18
C ILE A 99 -9.62 1.37 -6.04
N LEU A 100 -8.93 1.94 -5.06
CA LEU A 100 -7.54 1.62 -4.75
C LEU A 100 -7.49 0.84 -3.46
N THR A 101 -6.79 -0.28 -3.44
CA THR A 101 -6.57 -1.03 -2.21
C THR A 101 -5.17 -1.62 -2.19
N GLY A 102 -4.61 -1.77 -1.00
CA GLY A 102 -3.27 -2.30 -0.88
C GLY A 102 -2.98 -2.84 0.51
N PHE A 103 -1.98 -3.72 0.58
CA PHE A 103 -1.52 -4.35 1.80
C PHE A 103 -0.04 -4.09 2.00
N SER A 104 0.35 -3.60 3.18
CA SER A 104 1.74 -3.39 3.58
C SER A 104 2.47 -2.43 2.62
N GLN A 105 3.52 -2.86 1.94
CA GLN A 105 4.16 -2.03 0.91
C GLN A 105 3.15 -1.56 -0.13
N GLY A 106 2.20 -2.43 -0.51
CA GLY A 106 1.12 -2.08 -1.42
C GLY A 106 0.17 -1.03 -0.86
N ALA A 107 -0.04 -1.01 0.46
CA ALA A 107 -0.83 0.04 1.11
C ALA A 107 -0.13 1.39 1.03
N VAL A 108 1.19 1.42 1.18
CA VAL A 108 1.97 2.65 1.00
C VAL A 108 1.86 3.14 -0.45
N ILE A 109 1.98 2.24 -1.42
CA ILE A 109 1.83 2.57 -2.84
C ILE A 109 0.45 3.18 -3.12
N ALA A 110 -0.62 2.47 -2.75
CA ALA A 110 -1.99 2.93 -2.97
C ALA A 110 -2.29 4.23 -2.22
N GLY A 111 -1.80 4.35 -0.99
CA GLY A 111 -1.96 5.54 -0.16
C GLY A 111 -1.22 6.76 -0.70
N ASP A 112 -0.01 6.57 -1.24
CA ASP A 112 0.74 7.67 -1.85
C ASP A 112 0.07 8.15 -3.14
N ILE A 113 -0.50 7.25 -3.93
CA ILE A 113 -1.29 7.61 -5.11
C ILE A 113 -2.55 8.38 -4.68
N ALA A 114 -3.26 7.89 -3.67
CA ALA A 114 -4.44 8.57 -3.12
C ALA A 114 -4.11 9.97 -2.58
N ASN A 115 -2.96 10.12 -1.92
CA ASN A 115 -2.49 11.43 -1.46
C ASN A 115 -2.34 12.42 -2.61
N LYS A 116 -1.67 12.02 -3.69
CA LYS A 116 -1.49 12.88 -4.87
C LYS A 116 -2.84 13.26 -5.49
N ILE A 117 -3.74 12.30 -5.66
CA ILE A 117 -5.06 12.55 -6.25
C ILE A 117 -5.86 13.50 -5.36
N GLY A 118 -5.91 13.22 -4.06
CA GLY A 118 -6.66 14.02 -3.10
C GLY A 118 -6.15 15.44 -2.93
N THR A 119 -4.84 15.67 -3.12
CA THR A 119 -4.22 16.99 -3.03
C THR A 119 -4.08 17.71 -4.37
N GLY A 120 -4.58 17.12 -5.46
CA GLY A 120 -4.71 17.80 -6.75
C GLY A 120 -3.58 17.59 -7.75
N THR A 121 -2.64 16.68 -7.47
CA THR A 121 -1.50 16.40 -8.37
C THR A 121 -1.47 14.98 -8.93
N GLY A 122 -2.58 14.24 -8.77
CA GLY A 122 -2.66 12.85 -9.22
C GLY A 122 -2.98 12.70 -10.70
N VAL A 123 -2.95 11.45 -11.14
CA VAL A 123 -3.10 11.09 -12.57
C VAL A 123 -4.55 11.02 -13.04
N VAL A 124 -5.52 10.99 -12.11
CA VAL A 124 -6.96 11.05 -12.40
C VAL A 124 -7.62 12.04 -11.44
N PRO A 125 -8.81 12.59 -11.80
CA PRO A 125 -9.53 13.49 -10.90
C PRO A 125 -10.02 12.77 -9.63
N ALA A 126 -10.05 13.49 -8.51
CA ALA A 126 -10.53 12.95 -7.24
C ALA A 126 -11.97 12.42 -7.32
N GLU A 127 -12.80 13.04 -8.16
CA GLU A 127 -14.21 12.66 -8.37
C GLU A 127 -14.36 11.24 -8.95
N ARG A 128 -13.33 10.72 -9.59
CA ARG A 128 -13.34 9.36 -10.14
C ARG A 128 -12.97 8.29 -9.12
N ILE A 129 -12.49 8.68 -7.94
CA ILE A 129 -12.14 7.72 -6.89
C ILE A 129 -13.36 7.44 -6.03
N ARG A 130 -13.84 6.21 -6.03
CA ARG A 130 -14.97 5.77 -5.19
C ARG A 130 -14.55 5.43 -3.77
N GLY A 131 -13.37 4.87 -3.62
CA GLY A 131 -12.86 4.50 -2.31
C GLY A 131 -11.41 4.05 -2.36
N VAL A 132 -10.78 4.10 -1.20
CA VAL A 132 -9.41 3.66 -0.99
C VAL A 132 -9.38 2.86 0.31
N ALA A 133 -8.82 1.65 0.29
CA ALA A 133 -8.70 0.82 1.48
C ALA A 133 -7.24 0.41 1.66
N LEU A 134 -6.63 0.86 2.76
CA LEU A 134 -5.22 0.64 3.07
C LEU A 134 -5.10 -0.27 4.27
N ILE A 135 -4.51 -1.45 4.07
CA ILE A 135 -4.35 -2.47 5.10
C ILE A 135 -2.89 -2.52 5.50
N ALA A 136 -2.59 -2.27 6.77
CA ALA A 136 -1.24 -2.22 7.31
C ALA A 136 -0.36 -1.15 6.63
N ASP A 137 -0.87 0.07 6.55
CA ASP A 137 -0.18 1.20 5.92
C ASP A 137 1.00 1.70 6.77
N GLY A 138 2.19 1.64 6.22
CA GLY A 138 3.42 2.11 6.88
C GLY A 138 3.49 3.62 7.07
N ARG A 139 2.59 4.39 6.49
CA ARG A 139 2.47 5.84 6.68
C ARG A 139 1.14 6.23 7.33
N ARG A 140 0.50 5.30 8.04
CA ARG A 140 -0.76 5.55 8.73
C ARG A 140 -0.57 6.64 9.79
N GLU A 141 -1.44 7.64 9.76
CA GLU A 141 -1.41 8.78 10.65
C GLU A 141 -2.74 8.89 11.39
N PRO A 142 -2.75 9.12 12.71
CA PRO A 142 -3.99 9.32 13.45
C PRO A 142 -4.79 10.48 12.89
N ASN A 143 -6.10 10.30 12.82
CA ASN A 143 -7.06 11.32 12.35
C ASN A 143 -6.92 11.70 10.87
N VAL A 144 -6.12 10.96 10.10
CA VAL A 144 -6.01 11.11 8.65
C VAL A 144 -6.65 9.88 7.99
N GLY A 145 -7.64 10.11 7.14
CA GLY A 145 -8.51 9.05 6.65
C GLY A 145 -9.52 8.59 7.70
N GLN A 146 -10.26 7.55 7.37
CA GLN A 146 -11.25 6.91 8.23
C GLN A 146 -10.63 5.63 8.82
N HIS A 147 -10.53 5.55 10.14
CA HIS A 147 -9.94 4.38 10.81
C HIS A 147 -11.01 3.36 11.13
N VAL A 148 -10.85 2.14 10.61
CA VAL A 148 -11.84 1.06 10.69
C VAL A 148 -11.30 -0.08 11.54
N GLY A 149 -12.17 -0.65 12.36
CA GLY A 149 -11.81 -1.76 13.26
C GLY A 149 -11.41 -1.28 14.65
N ASN A 150 -10.64 -2.09 15.36
CA ASN A 150 -10.20 -1.77 16.71
C ASN A 150 -9.23 -0.57 16.69
N PRO A 151 -9.42 0.42 17.58
CA PRO A 151 -8.49 1.54 17.67
C PRO A 151 -7.08 1.07 18.00
N VAL A 152 -6.08 1.70 17.37
CA VAL A 152 -4.66 1.47 17.67
C VAL A 152 -4.00 2.79 18.06
N GLY A 153 -3.10 2.72 19.04
CA GLY A 153 -2.49 3.92 19.63
C GLY A 153 -1.22 4.40 18.94
N GLY A 154 -0.65 3.60 18.04
CA GLY A 154 0.60 3.91 17.35
C GLY A 154 0.40 4.64 16.04
N VAL A 155 1.47 4.68 15.26
CA VAL A 155 1.53 5.32 13.94
C VAL A 155 2.22 4.40 12.95
N GLY A 156 2.17 4.73 11.66
CA GLY A 156 2.93 4.00 10.65
C GLY A 156 4.44 4.01 10.95
N ALA A 157 5.12 2.92 10.62
CA ALA A 157 6.55 2.77 10.89
C ALA A 157 7.39 3.87 10.23
N GLU A 158 7.01 4.34 9.04
CA GLU A 158 7.71 5.44 8.37
C GLU A 158 7.58 6.76 9.12
N ILE A 159 6.53 6.94 9.93
CA ILE A 159 6.38 8.11 10.79
C ILE A 159 7.23 7.95 12.05
N ALA A 160 7.08 6.82 12.73
CA ALA A 160 7.79 6.55 13.98
C ALA A 160 9.32 6.55 13.80
N LEU A 161 9.80 6.02 12.68
CA LEU A 161 11.23 5.84 12.40
C LEU A 161 11.84 6.99 11.60
N GLN A 162 11.06 7.97 11.15
CA GLN A 162 11.59 9.09 10.37
C GLN A 162 12.77 9.79 11.07
N PRO A 163 12.72 10.10 12.37
CA PRO A 163 13.86 10.73 13.04
C PRO A 163 15.10 9.85 13.13
N LEU A 164 14.96 8.54 12.85
CA LEU A 164 16.00 7.54 13.02
C LEU A 164 16.52 6.99 11.69
N ASN A 165 16.33 7.69 10.57
CA ASN A 165 16.76 7.21 9.25
C ASN A 165 18.23 6.76 9.22
N LEU A 166 19.13 7.47 9.89
CA LEU A 166 20.55 7.09 9.92
C LEU A 166 20.79 5.77 10.63
N LEU A 167 19.97 5.44 11.65
CA LEU A 167 20.07 4.17 12.39
C LEU A 167 19.39 3.01 11.66
N VAL A 168 18.39 3.31 10.85
CA VAL A 168 17.62 2.31 10.09
C VAL A 168 18.37 1.86 8.85
N GLN A 169 19.12 2.75 8.20
CA GLN A 169 19.81 2.48 6.93
C GLN A 169 20.71 1.23 6.95
N PRO A 170 21.53 0.97 7.98
CA PRO A 170 22.34 -0.25 7.98
C PRO A 170 21.52 -1.54 8.02
N VAL A 171 20.30 -1.49 8.55
CA VAL A 171 19.42 -2.66 8.70
C VAL A 171 18.60 -2.89 7.43
N VAL A 172 18.12 -1.81 6.83
CA VAL A 172 17.30 -1.82 5.61
C VAL A 172 17.85 -0.80 4.59
N PRO A 173 18.97 -1.13 3.93
CA PRO A 173 19.61 -0.21 3.00
C PRO A 173 18.65 0.19 1.86
N GLY A 174 18.59 1.49 1.56
CA GLY A 174 17.72 2.01 0.51
C GLY A 174 16.26 2.09 0.88
N ALA A 175 15.93 2.01 2.17
CA ALA A 175 14.58 2.28 2.68
C ALA A 175 14.59 3.62 3.43
N THR A 176 13.86 4.60 2.91
CA THR A 176 13.71 5.92 3.53
C THR A 176 12.40 5.98 4.30
N MET A 177 12.50 6.33 5.58
CA MET A 177 11.34 6.59 6.42
C MET A 177 10.90 8.04 6.18
N ARG A 178 9.79 8.23 5.46
CA ARG A 178 9.42 9.54 4.91
C ARG A 178 8.48 10.35 5.81
N GLY A 179 8.00 9.77 6.91
CA GLY A 179 7.05 10.43 7.79
C GLY A 179 5.64 10.47 7.24
N PRO A 180 4.78 11.36 7.78
CA PRO A 180 3.41 11.48 7.31
C PRO A 180 3.31 11.98 5.88
N ARG A 181 2.20 11.66 5.21
CA ARG A 181 1.90 12.20 3.89
C ARG A 181 1.50 13.67 4.01
N GLN A 182 2.21 14.54 3.32
CA GLN A 182 1.90 15.96 3.33
C GLN A 182 0.51 16.21 2.71
N GLY A 183 -0.37 16.88 3.45
CA GLY A 183 -1.75 17.12 3.05
C GLY A 183 -2.68 15.92 3.25
N GLY A 184 -2.19 14.81 3.80
CA GLY A 184 -2.98 13.61 4.06
C GLY A 184 -3.60 13.04 2.78
N PHE A 185 -4.91 12.81 2.79
CA PHE A 185 -5.64 12.34 1.61
C PHE A 185 -6.48 13.45 0.95
N GLY A 186 -6.38 14.70 1.45
CA GLY A 186 -7.06 15.84 0.84
C GLY A 186 -8.54 15.59 0.59
N ALA A 187 -8.98 15.80 -0.65
CA ALA A 187 -10.37 15.59 -1.05
C ALA A 187 -10.87 14.14 -0.91
N LEU A 188 -9.97 13.18 -0.75
CA LEU A 188 -10.30 11.75 -0.58
C LEU A 188 -10.38 11.33 0.90
N ASN A 189 -10.22 12.25 1.84
CA ASN A 189 -10.13 11.88 3.25
C ASN A 189 -11.38 11.15 3.78
N ASP A 190 -12.56 11.52 3.30
CA ASP A 190 -13.84 10.94 3.73
C ASP A 190 -14.08 9.52 3.18
N ARG A 191 -13.34 9.08 2.18
CA ARG A 191 -13.48 7.77 1.54
C ARG A 191 -12.20 6.98 1.45
N THR A 192 -11.20 7.34 2.23
CA THR A 192 -9.97 6.56 2.42
C THR A 192 -10.02 5.88 3.79
N PHE A 193 -9.94 4.56 3.80
CA PHE A 193 -10.09 3.73 4.99
C PHE A 193 -8.75 3.11 5.35
N GLU A 194 -8.35 3.30 6.62
CA GLU A 194 -7.14 2.70 7.19
C GLU A 194 -7.53 1.53 8.08
N ILE A 195 -6.95 0.37 7.81
CA ILE A 195 -7.20 -0.87 8.56
C ILE A 195 -5.86 -1.34 9.13
N CYS A 196 -5.77 -1.42 10.44
CA CYS A 196 -4.53 -1.78 11.14
C CYS A 196 -4.82 -2.70 12.31
N ALA A 197 -4.18 -3.88 12.32
CA ALA A 197 -4.26 -4.78 13.47
C ALA A 197 -3.42 -4.22 14.63
N PRO A 198 -3.92 -4.33 15.88
CA PRO A 198 -3.15 -3.91 17.05
C PRO A 198 -1.77 -4.58 17.08
N ASN A 199 -0.75 -3.82 17.42
CA ASN A 199 0.66 -4.25 17.53
C ASN A 199 1.31 -4.66 16.20
N ASP A 200 0.69 -4.41 15.08
CA ASP A 200 1.36 -4.55 13.78
C ASP A 200 2.45 -3.47 13.68
N ALA A 201 3.71 -3.87 13.62
CA ALA A 201 4.84 -2.96 13.61
C ALA A 201 4.89 -2.04 12.38
N ILE A 202 4.17 -2.37 11.32
CA ILE A 202 4.12 -1.54 10.10
C ILE A 202 3.18 -0.36 10.28
N CYS A 203 1.97 -0.58 10.81
CA CYS A 203 0.95 0.46 10.89
C CYS A 203 0.64 0.94 12.31
N ASP A 204 1.05 0.18 13.33
CA ASP A 204 0.85 0.49 14.75
C ASP A 204 2.19 0.49 15.48
N ALA A 205 3.15 1.25 14.97
CA ALA A 205 4.46 1.40 15.60
C ALA A 205 4.35 2.30 16.82
N PRO A 206 5.12 2.01 17.90
CA PRO A 206 5.17 2.87 19.08
C PRO A 206 5.66 4.28 18.71
N ARG A 207 5.04 5.29 19.34
CA ARG A 207 5.44 6.68 19.12
C ARG A 207 6.76 7.02 19.82
N GLU A 208 7.12 6.26 20.85
CA GLU A 208 8.37 6.45 21.56
C GLU A 208 9.53 5.86 20.74
N ILE A 209 10.56 6.66 20.51
CA ILE A 209 11.68 6.34 19.60
C ILE A 209 12.34 4.99 19.94
N GLY A 210 12.65 4.74 21.22
CA GLY A 210 13.29 3.50 21.63
C GLY A 210 12.43 2.26 21.35
N ASN A 211 11.12 2.36 21.58
CA ASN A 211 10.19 1.27 21.35
C ASN A 211 9.96 1.02 19.85
N ALA A 212 9.93 2.08 19.04
CA ALA A 212 9.77 1.98 17.60
C ALA A 212 10.96 1.24 16.97
N LEU A 213 12.17 1.54 17.39
CA LEU A 213 13.39 0.89 16.89
C LEU A 213 13.41 -0.60 17.29
N GLY A 214 13.06 -0.93 18.53
CA GLY A 214 12.95 -2.31 19.00
C GLY A 214 11.95 -3.11 18.19
N ARG A 215 10.77 -2.55 17.92
CA ARG A 215 9.73 -3.20 17.09
C ARG A 215 10.19 -3.42 15.65
N ALA A 216 10.87 -2.45 15.05
CA ALA A 216 11.40 -2.58 13.70
C ALA A 216 12.42 -3.73 13.62
N THR A 217 13.29 -3.86 14.62
CA THR A 217 14.27 -4.94 14.68
C THR A 217 13.59 -6.31 14.83
N GLU A 218 12.60 -6.42 15.73
CA GLU A 218 11.83 -7.66 15.91
C GLU A 218 11.12 -8.07 14.60
N MET A 219 10.55 -7.13 13.88
CA MET A 219 9.85 -7.42 12.64
C MET A 219 10.79 -7.95 11.56
N VAL A 220 11.99 -7.39 11.42
CA VAL A 220 12.99 -7.87 10.47
C VAL A 220 13.43 -9.29 10.82
N GLN A 221 13.53 -9.63 12.11
CA GLN A 221 13.97 -10.95 12.57
C GLN A 221 12.89 -12.01 12.49
N ALA A 222 11.64 -11.68 12.75
CA ALA A 222 10.57 -12.65 13.00
C ALA A 222 9.32 -12.50 12.15
N ASN A 223 9.29 -11.62 11.14
CA ASN A 223 8.09 -11.26 10.36
C ASN A 223 6.94 -10.67 11.20
N GLY A 224 7.15 -10.48 12.51
CA GLY A 224 6.23 -9.80 13.40
C GLY A 224 4.77 -10.27 13.36
N VAL A 225 3.82 -9.40 13.75
CA VAL A 225 2.38 -9.69 13.75
C VAL A 225 1.70 -9.36 12.42
N HIS A 226 2.47 -9.06 11.38
CA HIS A 226 1.95 -8.68 10.07
C HIS A 226 1.10 -9.79 9.43
N SER A 227 1.33 -11.05 9.78
CA SER A 227 0.60 -12.21 9.29
C SER A 227 -0.83 -12.34 9.81
N VAL A 228 -1.24 -11.56 10.82
CA VAL A 228 -2.58 -11.69 11.43
C VAL A 228 -3.71 -11.25 10.50
N TYR A 229 -3.41 -10.63 9.38
CA TYR A 229 -4.40 -10.23 8.38
C TYR A 229 -4.82 -11.39 7.46
N ALA A 230 -4.05 -12.46 7.42
CA ALA A 230 -4.29 -13.60 6.54
C ALA A 230 -5.43 -14.51 7.02
#